data_569c7b6cbba2534c099fc74c1feb8271
#
_entry.id   569c7b6cbba2534c099fc74c1feb8271
#
_cell.length_a   1.000
_cell.length_b   1.000
_cell.length_c   1.000
_cell.angle_alpha   90.00
_cell.angle_beta   90.00
_cell.angle_gamma   90.00
#
_symmetry.space_group_name_H-M   'P 1'
#
loop_
_entity.id
_entity.type
_entity.pdbx_description
1 polymer ?
#
loop_
_entity_poly.entity_id
_entity_poly.type
_entity_poly.pdbx_seq_one_letter_code
_entity_poly.pdbx_strand_id
1 'polypeptide(L)'
;MKLIVIGRNPQEANLVFNSDYVSGYHAELILLDNGDMYLVDKSTNGTTLNGVRMTPGKEYQVRRGDNVIFADSPLDWSKVPALTIPSNVKKIITVGSHYSSNIKVSGANVSRFHATVRQLTDGKWEICDHSKNGTTLNGTVIPKDRYVRLKSRDHISCAGVPVSNPIPSGSGAPKITGIVAACLVVLAAIAFGLYKFLDKTYTPETINKMYESSVVLMLGTYHFEVQCGTLDIAALPDPDRFHKSLYSSFVVETDPEDGQSYILPYDGENGSVYMATGFFIGTDGYLATNRHVAKPWESETVSNESSITIRDLAEDYFKAKLTKLYEMGYSDALPYISQVKVEGVLDNVFVIKNGDYYEDSNAARCAEVACGPTLEEDIAIFKSKTGLPANAAYVPMERIAKQKVEPLQTVVTIGFPYGLGLQKDWKNNPIYANVVNGSISKSIDKFAFCFNAPSYQGASGSPVFDLHGNLVGIVHAKMQESGFVFAVKSEHLSKLIQTAGITQQ
;
A
#
# COMPACT_ATOMS: atom_id res chain seq x y z
N MET A 1 -23.71 -8.89 22.91
CA MET A 1 -22.41 -9.56 22.68
C MET A 1 -22.47 -10.98 23.24
N LYS A 2 -21.83 -11.96 22.57
CA LYS A 2 -21.72 -13.35 23.06
C LYS A 2 -20.26 -13.80 22.97
N LEU A 3 -19.71 -14.31 24.07
CA LEU A 3 -18.40 -14.94 24.11
C LEU A 3 -18.58 -16.46 24.01
N ILE A 4 -17.87 -17.10 23.11
CA ILE A 4 -17.79 -18.55 22.94
C ILE A 4 -16.37 -18.97 23.26
N VAL A 5 -16.20 -19.74 24.31
CA VAL A 5 -14.93 -20.37 24.63
C VAL A 5 -14.83 -21.69 23.87
N ILE A 6 -13.72 -21.88 23.22
CA ILE A 6 -13.41 -23.04 22.37
C ILE A 6 -12.27 -23.81 23.03
N GLY A 7 -12.42 -25.12 23.17
CA GLY A 7 -11.39 -25.93 23.80
C GLY A 7 -11.78 -27.39 23.99
N ARG A 8 -10.89 -28.17 24.60
CA ARG A 8 -11.10 -29.59 24.89
C ARG A 8 -11.81 -29.80 26.22
N ASN A 9 -11.66 -28.88 27.19
CA ASN A 9 -12.24 -29.05 28.50
C ASN A 9 -13.72 -28.66 28.51
N PRO A 10 -14.68 -29.59 28.69
CA PRO A 10 -16.12 -29.30 28.69
C PRO A 10 -16.59 -28.47 29.90
N GLN A 11 -15.76 -28.32 30.93
CA GLN A 11 -16.05 -27.48 32.09
C GLN A 11 -15.85 -25.99 31.79
N GLU A 12 -14.98 -25.68 30.79
CA GLU A 12 -14.56 -24.31 30.46
C GLU A 12 -15.03 -23.88 29.06
N ALA A 13 -15.12 -24.83 28.11
CA ALA A 13 -15.44 -24.56 26.73
C ALA A 13 -16.93 -24.68 26.42
N ASN A 14 -17.47 -23.72 25.70
CA ASN A 14 -18.82 -23.75 25.13
C ASN A 14 -18.89 -24.57 23.84
N LEU A 15 -17.77 -24.59 23.08
CA LEU A 15 -17.58 -25.38 21.88
C LEU A 15 -16.44 -26.37 22.12
N VAL A 16 -16.80 -27.62 22.35
CA VAL A 16 -15.86 -28.68 22.77
C VAL A 16 -15.34 -29.45 21.56
N PHE A 17 -14.02 -29.62 21.52
CA PHE A 17 -13.30 -30.42 20.53
C PHE A 17 -12.69 -31.66 21.19
N ASN A 18 -12.88 -32.82 20.56
CA ASN A 18 -12.35 -34.08 21.08
C ASN A 18 -11.01 -34.42 20.38
N SER A 19 -9.97 -33.62 20.66
CA SER A 19 -8.61 -33.83 20.18
C SER A 19 -7.61 -33.51 21.28
N ASP A 20 -6.59 -34.37 21.43
CA ASP A 20 -5.53 -34.16 22.42
C ASP A 20 -4.64 -32.98 22.10
N TYR A 21 -4.61 -32.53 20.85
CA TYR A 21 -3.85 -31.36 20.41
C TYR A 21 -4.58 -30.04 20.68
N VAL A 22 -5.89 -30.08 20.90
CA VAL A 22 -6.67 -28.89 21.30
C VAL A 22 -6.50 -28.64 22.79
N SER A 23 -6.05 -27.44 23.18
CA SER A 23 -5.89 -27.04 24.57
C SER A 23 -7.23 -27.06 25.32
N GLY A 24 -7.23 -27.28 26.63
CA GLY A 24 -8.44 -27.24 27.46
C GLY A 24 -9.25 -25.95 27.25
N TYR A 25 -8.54 -24.81 27.29
CA TYR A 25 -9.01 -23.48 26.86
C TYR A 25 -8.16 -23.08 25.65
N HIS A 26 -8.69 -23.20 24.44
CA HIS A 26 -7.94 -23.05 23.21
C HIS A 26 -8.08 -21.67 22.58
N ALA A 27 -9.30 -21.18 22.45
CA ALA A 27 -9.57 -19.90 21.81
C ALA A 27 -10.85 -19.24 22.33
N GLU A 28 -10.96 -17.94 22.12
CA GLU A 28 -12.15 -17.13 22.38
C GLU A 28 -12.73 -16.62 21.04
N LEU A 29 -13.98 -16.95 20.75
CA LEU A 29 -14.73 -16.36 19.66
C LEU A 29 -15.75 -15.37 20.21
N ILE A 30 -15.57 -14.09 19.87
CA ILE A 30 -16.38 -12.96 20.33
C ILE A 30 -17.35 -12.60 19.21
N LEU A 31 -18.64 -12.69 19.47
CA LEU A 31 -19.72 -12.30 18.56
C LEU A 31 -20.34 -11.00 19.06
N LEU A 32 -20.25 -9.95 18.24
CA LEU A 32 -20.82 -8.64 18.56
C LEU A 32 -22.27 -8.52 18.04
N ASP A 33 -23.07 -7.69 18.69
CA ASP A 33 -24.47 -7.49 18.33
C ASP A 33 -24.67 -6.85 16.94
N ASN A 34 -23.63 -6.22 16.39
CA ASN A 34 -23.62 -5.67 15.02
C ASN A 34 -23.26 -6.72 13.94
N GLY A 35 -22.97 -7.96 14.35
CA GLY A 35 -22.63 -9.06 13.45
C GLY A 35 -21.13 -9.30 13.26
N ASP A 36 -20.26 -8.43 13.75
CA ASP A 36 -18.80 -8.62 13.69
C ASP A 36 -18.38 -9.76 14.61
N MET A 37 -17.36 -10.51 14.19
CA MET A 37 -16.79 -11.61 14.96
C MET A 37 -15.26 -11.46 15.07
N TYR A 38 -14.74 -11.76 16.26
CA TYR A 38 -13.30 -11.73 16.53
C TYR A 38 -12.85 -13.04 17.20
N LEU A 39 -11.72 -13.57 16.73
CA LEU A 39 -11.12 -14.79 17.27
C LEU A 39 -9.79 -14.43 17.93
N VAL A 40 -9.56 -15.01 19.12
CA VAL A 40 -8.32 -14.86 19.89
C VAL A 40 -7.80 -16.23 20.23
N ASP A 41 -6.57 -16.55 19.78
CA ASP A 41 -5.88 -17.77 20.15
C ASP A 41 -5.33 -17.67 21.59
N LYS A 42 -5.57 -18.69 22.40
CA LYS A 42 -5.11 -18.83 23.79
C LYS A 42 -4.36 -20.15 23.99
N SER A 43 -4.12 -20.86 22.90
CA SER A 43 -3.65 -22.23 22.94
C SER A 43 -2.13 -22.36 23.02
N THR A 44 -1.67 -23.57 23.32
CA THR A 44 -0.26 -23.95 23.25
C THR A 44 0.13 -24.39 21.84
N ASN A 45 -0.76 -25.09 21.14
CA ASN A 45 -0.47 -25.67 19.82
C ASN A 45 -0.82 -24.75 18.65
N GLY A 46 -1.54 -23.65 18.93
CA GLY A 46 -1.86 -22.60 17.97
C GLY A 46 -3.14 -22.84 17.18
N THR A 47 -3.64 -21.74 16.65
CA THR A 47 -4.80 -21.68 15.76
C THR A 47 -4.34 -21.15 14.37
N THR A 48 -4.87 -21.70 13.29
CA THR A 48 -4.67 -21.15 11.95
C THR A 48 -5.97 -20.53 11.43
N LEU A 49 -5.84 -19.40 10.76
CA LEU A 49 -6.93 -18.71 10.08
C LEU A 49 -6.57 -18.58 8.61
N ASN A 50 -7.37 -19.18 7.74
CA ASN A 50 -7.17 -19.18 6.28
C ASN A 50 -5.74 -19.61 5.86
N GLY A 51 -5.19 -20.62 6.55
CA GLY A 51 -3.87 -21.18 6.31
C GLY A 51 -2.71 -20.42 6.99
N VAL A 52 -2.99 -19.31 7.67
CA VAL A 52 -1.96 -18.52 8.39
C VAL A 52 -2.08 -18.74 9.88
N ARG A 53 -0.95 -19.02 10.55
CA ARG A 53 -0.92 -19.19 12.00
C ARG A 53 -1.19 -17.88 12.73
N MET A 54 -2.15 -17.88 13.64
CA MET A 54 -2.47 -16.73 14.46
C MET A 54 -1.39 -16.50 15.54
N THR A 55 -1.15 -15.22 15.85
CA THR A 55 -0.33 -14.85 17.00
C THR A 55 -1.13 -15.02 18.28
N PRO A 56 -0.67 -15.79 19.29
CA PRO A 56 -1.40 -15.97 20.54
C PRO A 56 -1.70 -14.63 21.22
N GLY A 57 -2.92 -14.51 21.74
CA GLY A 57 -3.42 -13.31 22.42
C GLY A 57 -3.80 -12.13 21.54
N LYS A 58 -3.46 -12.16 20.24
CA LYS A 58 -3.88 -11.14 19.28
C LYS A 58 -5.28 -11.44 18.75
N GLU A 59 -6.08 -10.39 18.55
CA GLU A 59 -7.43 -10.50 17.96
C GLU A 59 -7.38 -10.48 16.44
N TYR A 60 -8.16 -11.36 15.83
CA TYR A 60 -8.35 -11.44 14.38
C TYR A 60 -9.84 -11.35 14.07
N GLN A 61 -10.21 -10.45 13.17
CA GLN A 61 -11.57 -10.42 12.67
C GLN A 61 -11.80 -11.66 11.79
N VAL A 62 -12.91 -12.35 12.00
CA VAL A 62 -13.28 -13.56 11.27
C VAL A 62 -14.70 -13.45 10.73
N ARG A 63 -14.98 -14.20 9.67
CA ARG A 63 -16.29 -14.27 9.04
C ARG A 63 -16.74 -15.72 8.97
N ARG A 64 -18.06 -15.94 8.90
CA ARG A 64 -18.57 -17.30 8.64
C ARG A 64 -18.06 -17.79 7.29
N GLY A 65 -17.52 -19.01 7.30
CA GLY A 65 -16.89 -19.61 6.13
C GLY A 65 -15.38 -19.49 6.08
N ASP A 66 -14.75 -18.68 6.95
CA ASP A 66 -13.31 -18.69 7.10
C ASP A 66 -12.80 -20.08 7.51
N ASN A 67 -11.66 -20.50 6.97
CA ASN A 67 -11.03 -21.74 7.34
C ASN A 67 -10.25 -21.54 8.66
N VAL A 68 -10.86 -21.94 9.77
CA VAL A 68 -10.27 -21.87 11.12
C VAL A 68 -9.94 -23.28 11.58
N ILE A 69 -8.69 -23.52 11.99
CA ILE A 69 -8.24 -24.82 12.47
C ILE A 69 -7.61 -24.62 13.87
N PHE A 70 -8.14 -25.29 14.87
CA PHE A 70 -7.62 -25.29 16.25
C PHE A 70 -6.66 -26.49 16.40
N ALA A 71 -5.37 -26.24 16.38
CA ALA A 71 -4.31 -27.26 16.27
C ALA A 71 -4.50 -28.17 15.03
N ASP A 72 -5.24 -29.27 15.15
CA ASP A 72 -5.58 -30.24 14.11
C ASP A 72 -7.06 -30.27 13.73
N SER A 73 -7.89 -29.51 14.43
CA SER A 73 -9.37 -29.63 14.39
C SER A 73 -10.01 -28.42 13.72
N PRO A 74 -10.65 -28.59 12.55
CA PRO A 74 -11.31 -27.51 11.84
C PRO A 74 -12.60 -27.06 12.54
N LEU A 75 -12.87 -25.75 12.49
CA LEU A 75 -14.11 -25.18 13.00
C LEU A 75 -15.29 -25.52 12.09
N ASP A 76 -16.29 -26.15 12.67
CA ASP A 76 -17.60 -26.29 12.05
C ASP A 76 -18.48 -25.07 12.39
N TRP A 77 -18.65 -24.18 11.42
CA TRP A 77 -19.42 -22.96 11.57
C TRP A 77 -20.91 -23.19 11.87
N SER A 78 -21.44 -24.40 11.60
CA SER A 78 -22.83 -24.76 11.95
C SER A 78 -23.05 -24.83 13.46
N LYS A 79 -22.00 -25.13 14.21
CA LYS A 79 -22.00 -25.18 15.68
C LYS A 79 -21.86 -23.82 16.35
N VAL A 80 -21.47 -22.78 15.58
CA VAL A 80 -21.39 -21.41 16.08
C VAL A 80 -22.76 -20.75 15.97
N PRO A 81 -23.36 -20.23 17.06
CA PRO A 81 -24.66 -19.60 16.99
C PRO A 81 -24.72 -18.44 16.02
N ALA A 82 -25.77 -18.34 15.22
CA ALA A 82 -26.02 -17.15 14.43
C ALA A 82 -26.57 -16.04 15.36
N LEU A 83 -25.92 -14.85 15.34
CA LEU A 83 -26.52 -13.67 15.93
C LEU A 83 -27.49 -13.07 14.91
N THR A 84 -28.76 -13.18 15.19
CA THR A 84 -29.79 -12.53 14.38
C THR A 84 -30.06 -11.15 14.97
N ILE A 85 -29.82 -10.11 14.18
CA ILE A 85 -30.23 -8.75 14.56
C ILE A 85 -31.77 -8.72 14.53
N PRO A 86 -32.46 -8.39 15.64
CA PRO A 86 -33.92 -8.34 15.66
C PRO A 86 -34.45 -7.34 14.63
N SER A 87 -35.53 -7.69 13.94
CA SER A 87 -36.12 -6.86 12.87
C SER A 87 -36.57 -5.46 13.33
N ASN A 88 -36.78 -5.29 14.65
CA ASN A 88 -37.10 -4.00 15.25
C ASN A 88 -35.86 -3.14 15.58
N VAL A 89 -34.65 -3.56 15.25
CA VAL A 89 -33.42 -2.78 15.48
C VAL A 89 -33.01 -2.08 14.18
N LYS A 90 -32.96 -0.76 14.23
CA LYS A 90 -32.59 0.10 13.10
C LYS A 90 -31.10 0.37 13.01
N LYS A 91 -30.40 0.51 14.14
CA LYS A 91 -28.97 0.86 14.21
C LYS A 91 -28.35 0.26 15.46
N ILE A 92 -27.12 -0.21 15.36
CA ILE A 92 -26.30 -0.68 16.47
C ILE A 92 -25.02 0.15 16.51
N ILE A 93 -24.61 0.56 17.72
CA ILE A 93 -23.40 1.34 18.00
C ILE A 93 -22.63 0.60 19.09
N THR A 94 -21.40 0.19 18.79
CA THR A 94 -20.50 -0.45 19.74
C THR A 94 -19.69 0.60 20.50
N VAL A 95 -19.49 0.40 21.81
CA VAL A 95 -18.79 1.30 22.71
C VAL A 95 -17.69 0.52 23.43
N GLY A 96 -16.46 1.02 23.45
CA GLY A 96 -15.36 0.37 24.15
C GLY A 96 -13.97 0.85 23.74
N SER A 97 -12.94 0.22 24.28
CA SER A 97 -11.54 0.58 23.97
C SER A 97 -11.01 -0.08 22.70
N HIS A 98 -11.76 -1.01 22.09
CA HIS A 98 -11.35 -1.67 20.85
C HIS A 98 -11.31 -0.70 19.68
N TYR A 99 -10.35 -0.89 18.76
CA TYR A 99 -10.15 0.01 17.61
C TYR A 99 -11.35 0.07 16.67
N SER A 100 -12.16 -1.01 16.58
CA SER A 100 -13.36 -1.07 15.73
C SER A 100 -14.63 -0.53 16.40
N SER A 101 -14.56 -0.10 17.68
CA SER A 101 -15.74 0.46 18.37
C SER A 101 -16.17 1.77 17.72
N ASN A 102 -17.50 1.91 17.46
CA ASN A 102 -18.07 3.14 16.90
C ASN A 102 -17.86 4.36 17.83
N ILE A 103 -17.92 4.13 19.15
CA ILE A 103 -17.56 5.11 20.17
C ILE A 103 -16.37 4.56 20.93
N LYS A 104 -15.21 5.17 20.70
CA LYS A 104 -13.95 4.79 21.32
C LYS A 104 -13.82 5.43 22.68
N VAL A 105 -13.56 4.62 23.71
CA VAL A 105 -13.42 5.07 25.09
C VAL A 105 -12.07 4.58 25.61
N SER A 106 -11.15 5.50 25.90
CA SER A 106 -9.82 5.18 26.41
C SER A 106 -9.83 5.19 27.95
N GLY A 107 -9.39 4.09 28.56
CA GLY A 107 -9.27 3.95 30.01
C GLY A 107 -8.80 2.57 30.41
N ALA A 108 -7.91 2.47 31.41
CA ALA A 108 -7.31 1.19 31.84
C ALA A 108 -8.34 0.13 32.24
N ASN A 109 -9.50 0.56 32.74
CA ASN A 109 -10.59 -0.32 33.21
C ASN A 109 -11.72 -0.47 32.20
N VAL A 110 -11.62 0.16 31.01
CA VAL A 110 -12.62 0.06 29.96
C VAL A 110 -12.42 -1.22 29.17
N SER A 111 -13.45 -2.07 29.11
CA SER A 111 -13.42 -3.28 28.31
C SER A 111 -13.33 -2.97 26.81
N ARG A 112 -12.69 -3.85 26.02
CA ARG A 112 -12.56 -3.70 24.56
C ARG A 112 -13.92 -3.50 23.90
N PHE A 113 -14.87 -4.38 24.19
CA PHE A 113 -16.28 -4.28 23.84
C PHE A 113 -17.06 -4.06 25.13
N HIS A 114 -17.25 -2.79 25.51
CA HIS A 114 -17.73 -2.43 26.83
C HIS A 114 -19.26 -2.41 26.90
N ALA A 115 -19.89 -1.75 25.93
CA ALA A 115 -21.34 -1.64 25.85
C ALA A 115 -21.83 -1.62 24.39
N THR A 116 -23.10 -1.92 24.20
CA THR A 116 -23.79 -1.77 22.91
C THR A 116 -24.95 -0.82 23.08
N VAL A 117 -25.03 0.20 22.21
CA VAL A 117 -26.22 1.07 22.10
C VAL A 117 -26.96 0.69 20.83
N ARG A 118 -28.30 0.58 20.91
CA ARG A 118 -29.15 0.31 19.75
C ARG A 118 -30.29 1.29 19.61
N GLN A 119 -30.62 1.62 18.38
CA GLN A 119 -31.82 2.36 18.01
C GLN A 119 -32.86 1.39 17.48
N LEU A 120 -34.05 1.46 18.01
CA LEU A 120 -35.20 0.68 17.55
C LEU A 120 -35.90 1.39 16.37
N THR A 121 -36.70 0.64 15.62
CA THR A 121 -37.50 1.16 14.50
C THR A 121 -38.56 2.16 14.93
N ASP A 122 -39.01 2.09 16.19
CA ASP A 122 -39.96 3.05 16.81
C ASP A 122 -39.25 4.33 17.31
N GLY A 123 -37.94 4.50 17.00
CA GLY A 123 -37.15 5.66 17.39
C GLY A 123 -36.59 5.63 18.80
N LYS A 124 -36.87 4.62 19.59
CA LYS A 124 -36.34 4.48 20.94
C LYS A 124 -34.89 4.01 20.91
N TRP A 125 -34.16 4.38 21.96
CA TRP A 125 -32.77 3.98 22.15
C TRP A 125 -32.58 3.17 23.40
N GLU A 126 -31.71 2.19 23.38
CA GLU A 126 -31.38 1.32 24.48
C GLU A 126 -29.87 1.09 24.56
N ILE A 127 -29.36 0.84 25.76
CA ILE A 127 -27.98 0.52 26.05
C ILE A 127 -27.86 -0.78 26.83
N CYS A 128 -26.84 -1.59 26.53
CA CYS A 128 -26.53 -2.84 27.21
C CYS A 128 -25.05 -2.86 27.62
N ASP A 129 -24.79 -3.18 28.89
CA ASP A 129 -23.43 -3.37 29.42
C ASP A 129 -22.93 -4.80 29.17
N HIS A 130 -21.71 -4.95 28.67
CA HIS A 130 -21.01 -6.25 28.48
C HIS A 130 -19.69 -6.32 29.25
N SER A 131 -19.39 -5.28 30.01
CA SER A 131 -18.08 -5.07 30.60
C SER A 131 -17.79 -5.86 31.87
N LYS A 132 -16.55 -5.84 32.33
CA LYS A 132 -16.17 -6.33 33.65
C LYS A 132 -16.42 -5.30 34.75
N ASN A 133 -16.28 -4.00 34.43
CA ASN A 133 -16.26 -2.91 35.41
C ASN A 133 -17.51 -2.04 35.39
N GLY A 134 -18.52 -2.44 34.61
CA GLY A 134 -19.84 -1.84 34.59
C GLY A 134 -19.97 -0.56 33.77
N THR A 135 -21.14 -0.35 33.24
CA THR A 135 -21.62 0.89 32.63
C THR A 135 -22.61 1.57 33.57
N THR A 136 -22.45 2.88 33.73
CA THR A 136 -23.42 3.67 34.52
C THR A 136 -24.26 4.55 33.61
N LEU A 137 -25.52 4.72 33.98
CA LEU A 137 -26.46 5.64 33.37
C LEU A 137 -26.93 6.61 34.46
N ASN A 138 -26.64 7.89 34.33
CA ASN A 138 -26.92 8.93 35.35
C ASN A 138 -26.36 8.56 36.74
N GLY A 139 -25.14 7.97 36.77
CA GLY A 139 -24.49 7.54 38.01
C GLY A 139 -24.96 6.19 38.57
N THR A 140 -26.00 5.57 38.01
CA THR A 140 -26.47 4.25 38.43
C THR A 140 -25.95 3.15 37.51
N VAL A 141 -25.41 2.07 38.09
CA VAL A 141 -24.91 0.90 37.32
C VAL A 141 -26.08 0.21 36.64
N ILE A 142 -25.99 -0.04 35.35
CA ILE A 142 -27.00 -0.80 34.61
C ILE A 142 -26.76 -2.31 34.71
N PRO A 143 -27.81 -3.15 34.61
CA PRO A 143 -27.66 -4.60 34.63
C PRO A 143 -26.80 -5.10 33.44
N LYS A 144 -25.89 -6.03 33.75
CA LYS A 144 -25.07 -6.68 32.72
C LYS A 144 -25.89 -7.52 31.77
N ASP A 145 -25.54 -7.48 30.47
CA ASP A 145 -26.13 -8.24 29.37
C ASP A 145 -27.67 -8.06 29.23
N ARG A 146 -28.18 -6.93 29.70
CA ARG A 146 -29.59 -6.56 29.59
C ARG A 146 -29.73 -5.14 29.04
N TYR A 147 -30.56 -4.99 28.01
CA TYR A 147 -30.87 -3.68 27.44
C TYR A 147 -31.75 -2.85 28.36
N VAL A 148 -31.33 -1.61 28.61
CA VAL A 148 -32.11 -0.60 29.36
C VAL A 148 -32.33 0.62 28.47
N ARG A 149 -33.43 1.34 28.74
CA ARG A 149 -33.81 2.53 27.99
C ARG A 149 -32.75 3.62 28.12
N LEU A 150 -32.34 4.22 26.98
CA LEU A 150 -31.44 5.36 26.90
C LEU A 150 -32.21 6.59 26.38
N LYS A 151 -32.05 7.72 27.04
CA LYS A 151 -32.66 9.01 26.66
C LYS A 151 -31.56 10.00 26.25
N SER A 152 -31.90 11.01 25.43
CA SER A 152 -30.93 11.98 24.89
C SER A 152 -30.19 12.81 25.95
N ARG A 153 -30.77 12.97 27.16
CA ARG A 153 -30.14 13.71 28.25
C ARG A 153 -29.45 12.82 29.29
N ASP A 154 -29.39 11.53 29.06
CA ASP A 154 -28.75 10.61 30.00
C ASP A 154 -27.22 10.72 29.87
N HIS A 155 -26.55 10.70 31.02
CA HIS A 155 -25.10 10.68 31.12
C HIS A 155 -24.60 9.23 31.19
N ILE A 156 -23.78 8.84 30.23
CA ILE A 156 -23.20 7.50 30.14
C ILE A 156 -21.77 7.54 30.66
N SER A 157 -21.39 6.54 31.45
CA SER A 157 -20.00 6.33 31.83
C SER A 157 -19.65 4.84 31.75
N CYS A 158 -18.50 4.54 31.14
CA CYS A 158 -17.95 3.21 31.03
C CYS A 158 -16.75 3.05 31.99
N ALA A 159 -16.89 2.21 33.02
CA ALA A 159 -15.87 2.05 34.07
C ALA A 159 -15.40 3.40 34.66
N GLY A 160 -16.32 4.34 34.87
CA GLY A 160 -16.02 5.68 35.39
C GLY A 160 -15.58 6.71 34.32
N VAL A 161 -15.36 6.30 33.08
CA VAL A 161 -14.99 7.21 31.98
C VAL A 161 -16.25 7.73 31.29
N PRO A 162 -16.48 9.06 31.22
CA PRO A 162 -17.63 9.64 30.54
C PRO A 162 -17.65 9.29 29.04
N VAL A 163 -18.84 9.03 28.53
CA VAL A 163 -19.07 8.64 27.12
C VAL A 163 -20.10 9.59 26.50
N SER A 164 -19.84 10.06 25.31
CA SER A 164 -20.79 10.88 24.56
C SER A 164 -22.06 10.08 24.25
N ASN A 165 -23.21 10.65 24.62
CA ASN A 165 -24.51 10.04 24.34
C ASN A 165 -24.78 10.14 22.82
N PRO A 166 -25.00 9.00 22.11
CA PRO A 166 -25.17 9.01 20.66
C PRO A 166 -26.54 9.50 20.19
N ILE A 167 -27.47 9.77 21.12
CA ILE A 167 -28.78 10.31 20.77
C ILE A 167 -28.67 11.81 20.51
N PRO A 168 -29.07 12.29 19.31
CA PRO A 168 -29.07 13.70 19.02
C PRO A 168 -29.92 14.47 20.09
N SER A 169 -29.28 15.38 20.79
CA SER A 169 -30.00 16.29 21.66
C SER A 169 -30.83 17.24 20.80
N GLY A 170 -32.16 17.13 20.88
CA GLY A 170 -33.04 18.09 20.26
C GLY A 170 -32.82 19.47 20.94
N SER A 171 -31.98 20.32 20.36
CA SER A 171 -31.90 21.71 20.74
C SER A 171 -33.24 22.35 20.34
N GLY A 172 -33.95 22.92 21.30
CA GLY A 172 -35.09 23.78 21.01
C GLY A 172 -34.65 24.95 20.18
N ALA A 173 -34.88 24.87 18.86
CA ALA A 173 -34.61 25.96 17.94
C ALA A 173 -35.51 27.16 18.25
N PRO A 174 -35.00 28.40 18.25
CA PRO A 174 -35.82 29.58 18.31
C PRO A 174 -36.78 29.60 17.09
N LYS A 175 -38.02 30.05 17.28
CA LYS A 175 -38.99 30.22 16.19
C LYS A 175 -38.50 31.29 15.21
N ILE A 176 -37.78 30.85 14.18
CA ILE A 176 -37.41 31.68 13.03
C ILE A 176 -38.61 31.62 12.07
N THR A 177 -39.09 32.78 11.62
CA THR A 177 -40.20 32.95 10.69
C THR A 177 -40.03 32.00 9.48
N GLY A 178 -41.10 31.29 9.12
CA GLY A 178 -41.11 30.09 8.25
C GLY A 178 -40.40 30.20 6.90
N ILE A 179 -40.23 31.40 6.34
CA ILE A 179 -39.52 31.63 5.04
C ILE A 179 -38.00 31.48 5.19
N VAL A 180 -37.41 32.04 6.27
CA VAL A 180 -35.96 31.94 6.51
C VAL A 180 -35.57 30.51 6.89
N ALA A 181 -36.42 29.81 7.64
CA ALA A 181 -36.19 28.39 7.95
C ALA A 181 -36.26 27.49 6.71
N ALA A 182 -37.20 27.75 5.79
CA ALA A 182 -37.28 27.01 4.53
C ALA A 182 -36.04 27.24 3.64
N CYS A 183 -35.56 28.49 3.53
CA CYS A 183 -34.34 28.82 2.79
C CYS A 183 -33.08 28.17 3.40
N LEU A 184 -32.96 28.14 4.73
CA LEU A 184 -31.83 27.50 5.43
C LEU A 184 -31.88 25.98 5.28
N VAL A 185 -33.07 25.36 5.31
CA VAL A 185 -33.21 23.90 5.05
C VAL A 185 -32.88 23.56 3.60
N VAL A 186 -33.27 24.37 2.64
CA VAL A 186 -32.91 24.19 1.23
C VAL A 186 -31.41 24.38 1.02
N LEU A 187 -30.81 25.42 1.59
CA LEU A 187 -29.37 25.64 1.53
C LEU A 187 -28.59 24.53 2.26
N ALA A 188 -29.06 24.05 3.39
CA ALA A 188 -28.47 22.93 4.11
C ALA A 188 -28.64 21.62 3.33
N ALA A 189 -29.77 21.38 2.67
CA ALA A 189 -29.98 20.23 1.80
C ALA A 189 -29.12 20.30 0.52
N ILE A 190 -28.95 21.49 -0.07
CA ILE A 190 -28.02 21.71 -1.18
C ILE A 190 -26.57 21.52 -0.74
N ALA A 191 -26.19 22.09 0.41
CA ALA A 191 -24.84 21.93 0.99
C ALA A 191 -24.57 20.47 1.38
N PHE A 192 -25.55 19.76 1.95
CA PHE A 192 -25.47 18.34 2.26
C PHE A 192 -25.44 17.48 1.00
N GLY A 193 -26.22 17.83 -0.02
CA GLY A 193 -26.18 17.17 -1.34
C GLY A 193 -24.85 17.38 -2.02
N LEU A 194 -24.32 18.60 -2.01
CA LEU A 194 -22.99 18.96 -2.50
C LEU A 194 -21.90 18.26 -1.68
N TYR A 195 -21.98 18.24 -0.36
CA TYR A 195 -21.05 17.53 0.51
C TYR A 195 -21.06 16.02 0.20
N LYS A 196 -22.22 15.38 0.10
CA LYS A 196 -22.36 13.97 -0.30
C LYS A 196 -21.89 13.71 -1.71
N PHE A 197 -22.06 14.66 -2.63
CA PHE A 197 -21.57 14.55 -4.00
C PHE A 197 -20.05 14.72 -4.07
N LEU A 198 -19.48 15.61 -3.25
CA LEU A 198 -18.03 15.86 -3.16
C LEU A 198 -17.29 14.79 -2.35
N ASP A 199 -17.96 14.15 -1.39
CA ASP A 199 -17.42 13.09 -0.51
C ASP A 199 -17.79 11.68 -1.02
N LYS A 200 -17.86 11.52 -2.34
CA LYS A 200 -18.16 10.23 -2.95
C LYS A 200 -16.98 9.28 -2.82
N THR A 201 -17.15 8.22 -2.02
CA THR A 201 -16.21 7.11 -1.94
C THR A 201 -16.56 6.02 -2.96
N TYR A 202 -15.53 5.41 -3.52
CA TYR A 202 -15.63 4.32 -4.47
C TYR A 202 -15.19 3.00 -3.82
N THR A 203 -15.63 1.87 -4.38
CA THR A 203 -15.07 0.57 -4.00
C THR A 203 -13.71 0.36 -4.69
N PRO A 204 -12.85 -0.53 -4.16
CA PRO A 204 -11.58 -0.89 -4.81
C PRO A 204 -11.77 -1.34 -6.27
N GLU A 205 -12.81 -2.08 -6.57
CA GLU A 205 -13.16 -2.53 -7.93
C GLU A 205 -13.50 -1.34 -8.86
N THR A 206 -14.16 -0.32 -8.32
CA THR A 206 -14.48 0.89 -9.07
C THR A 206 -13.22 1.70 -9.35
N ILE A 207 -12.32 1.85 -8.36
CA ILE A 207 -11.01 2.50 -8.54
C ILE A 207 -10.21 1.78 -9.62
N ASN A 208 -10.18 0.44 -9.58
CA ASN A 208 -9.52 -0.33 -10.63
C ASN A 208 -10.09 0.01 -12.02
N LYS A 209 -11.39 -0.10 -12.22
CA LYS A 209 -12.05 0.22 -13.50
C LYS A 209 -11.80 1.65 -13.98
N MET A 210 -11.62 2.60 -13.05
CA MET A 210 -11.33 3.99 -13.41
C MET A 210 -9.91 4.15 -13.97
N TYR A 211 -8.93 3.37 -13.46
CA TYR A 211 -7.52 3.66 -13.69
C TYR A 211 -6.71 2.50 -14.27
N GLU A 212 -7.24 1.27 -14.36
CA GLU A 212 -6.48 0.11 -14.86
C GLU A 212 -5.88 0.33 -16.25
N SER A 213 -6.60 1.04 -17.13
CA SER A 213 -6.09 1.34 -18.48
C SER A 213 -5.14 2.54 -18.53
N SER A 214 -4.95 3.26 -17.41
CA SER A 214 -3.90 4.28 -17.30
C SER A 214 -2.54 3.68 -16.98
N VAL A 215 -2.49 2.44 -16.44
CA VAL A 215 -1.28 1.80 -15.96
C VAL A 215 -0.61 1.04 -17.10
N VAL A 216 0.72 1.14 -17.17
CA VAL A 216 1.53 0.53 -18.21
C VAL A 216 2.69 -0.25 -17.59
N LEU A 217 3.09 -1.33 -18.26
CA LEU A 217 4.39 -1.96 -18.02
C LEU A 217 5.45 -1.10 -18.70
N MET A 218 6.47 -0.69 -17.96
CA MET A 218 7.64 0.00 -18.47
C MET A 218 8.80 -0.99 -18.63
N LEU A 219 9.48 -0.89 -19.76
CA LEU A 219 10.67 -1.68 -20.11
C LEU A 219 11.75 -0.68 -20.46
N GLY A 220 12.86 -0.74 -19.75
CA GLY A 220 13.99 0.13 -19.99
C GLY A 220 15.26 -0.65 -20.27
N THR A 221 16.16 -0.05 -21.05
CA THR A 221 17.53 -0.50 -21.23
C THR A 221 18.48 0.64 -20.93
N TYR A 222 19.61 0.35 -20.33
CA TYR A 222 20.66 1.32 -20.01
C TYR A 222 22.03 0.66 -20.07
N HIS A 223 23.04 1.50 -20.24
CA HIS A 223 24.45 1.13 -20.14
C HIS A 223 25.20 2.14 -19.27
N PHE A 224 26.46 1.89 -19.06
CA PHE A 224 27.37 2.80 -18.35
C PHE A 224 28.43 3.37 -19.27
N GLU A 225 28.78 4.62 -19.04
CA GLU A 225 29.91 5.29 -19.68
C GLU A 225 30.98 5.64 -18.66
N VAL A 226 32.24 5.41 -19.05
CA VAL A 226 33.41 5.80 -18.24
C VAL A 226 33.92 7.13 -18.73
N GLN A 227 33.97 8.10 -17.85
CA GLN A 227 34.60 9.40 -18.08
C GLN A 227 35.89 9.46 -17.27
N CYS A 228 36.98 9.91 -17.92
CA CYS A 228 38.30 9.98 -17.31
C CYS A 228 39.02 11.27 -17.68
N GLY A 229 38.44 12.41 -17.34
CA GLY A 229 38.93 13.71 -17.74
C GLY A 229 39.00 13.86 -19.27
N THR A 230 40.19 14.12 -19.80
CA THR A 230 40.42 14.22 -21.25
C THR A 230 41.04 12.95 -21.84
N LEU A 231 41.24 11.90 -21.04
CA LEU A 231 41.83 10.64 -21.46
C LEU A 231 40.78 9.80 -22.22
N ASP A 232 41.15 9.41 -23.45
CA ASP A 232 40.37 8.40 -24.16
C ASP A 232 40.74 7.01 -23.62
N ILE A 233 39.95 6.49 -22.73
CA ILE A 233 40.20 5.20 -22.08
C ILE A 233 40.14 4.04 -23.09
N ALA A 234 39.33 4.16 -24.15
CA ALA A 234 39.20 3.13 -25.18
C ALA A 234 40.44 3.03 -26.09
N ALA A 235 41.30 4.05 -26.08
CA ALA A 235 42.58 3.99 -26.78
C ALA A 235 43.69 3.23 -26.00
N LEU A 236 43.46 2.91 -24.72
CA LEU A 236 44.39 2.20 -23.86
C LEU A 236 44.27 0.68 -24.02
N PRO A 237 45.39 -0.08 -23.95
CA PRO A 237 45.34 -1.53 -23.96
C PRO A 237 44.68 -2.04 -22.67
N ASP A 238 43.98 -3.18 -22.74
CA ASP A 238 43.56 -3.87 -21.53
C ASP A 238 44.75 -4.51 -20.81
N PRO A 239 45.06 -4.09 -19.55
CA PRO A 239 46.24 -4.61 -18.84
C PRO A 239 46.11 -6.10 -18.48
N ASP A 240 44.88 -6.65 -18.43
CA ASP A 240 44.63 -8.05 -18.15
C ASP A 240 44.56 -8.90 -19.43
N ARG A 241 44.58 -8.26 -20.60
CA ARG A 241 44.53 -8.89 -21.91
C ARG A 241 43.30 -9.71 -22.22
N PHE A 242 42.19 -9.46 -21.49
CA PHE A 242 40.89 -10.05 -21.81
C PHE A 242 40.31 -9.45 -23.10
N HIS A 243 40.61 -8.16 -23.35
CA HIS A 243 40.24 -7.45 -24.55
C HIS A 243 41.49 -6.82 -25.18
N LYS A 244 41.38 -6.41 -26.46
CA LYS A 244 42.49 -5.72 -27.15
C LYS A 244 42.77 -4.35 -26.52
N SER A 245 41.74 -3.64 -26.13
CA SER A 245 41.80 -2.33 -25.48
C SER A 245 40.75 -2.27 -24.36
N LEU A 246 40.87 -1.30 -23.47
CA LEU A 246 39.80 -0.93 -22.59
C LEU A 246 38.60 -0.40 -23.40
N TYR A 247 37.47 -0.23 -22.74
CA TYR A 247 36.24 0.26 -23.35
C TYR A 247 35.67 1.42 -22.51
N SER A 248 35.08 2.40 -23.19
CA SER A 248 34.45 3.56 -22.55
C SER A 248 32.97 3.34 -22.21
N SER A 249 32.35 2.33 -22.82
CA SER A 249 30.93 1.99 -22.57
C SER A 249 30.83 0.52 -22.22
N PHE A 250 29.99 0.19 -21.21
CA PHE A 250 29.87 -1.17 -20.68
C PHE A 250 28.50 -1.43 -20.10
N VAL A 251 28.18 -2.71 -19.90
CA VAL A 251 27.05 -3.20 -19.13
C VAL A 251 27.55 -4.02 -17.94
N VAL A 252 26.72 -4.18 -16.94
CA VAL A 252 26.97 -5.07 -15.81
C VAL A 252 25.96 -6.21 -15.86
N GLU A 253 26.47 -7.43 -15.93
CA GLU A 253 25.68 -8.63 -15.88
C GLU A 253 25.97 -9.39 -14.57
N THR A 254 24.93 -9.81 -13.88
CA THR A 254 25.06 -10.64 -12.68
C THR A 254 24.70 -12.07 -13.04
N ASP A 255 25.64 -12.99 -12.83
CA ASP A 255 25.41 -14.41 -13.03
C ASP A 255 24.39 -14.90 -12.00
N PRO A 256 23.26 -15.50 -12.44
CA PRO A 256 22.22 -15.98 -11.54
C PRO A 256 22.64 -17.21 -10.72
N GLU A 257 23.69 -17.94 -11.14
CA GLU A 257 24.13 -19.16 -10.45
C GLU A 257 25.04 -18.85 -9.26
N ASP A 258 25.99 -17.93 -9.40
CA ASP A 258 26.97 -17.59 -8.36
C ASP A 258 26.77 -16.19 -7.75
N GLY A 259 25.93 -15.35 -8.36
CA GLY A 259 25.65 -13.99 -7.92
C GLY A 259 26.80 -13.01 -8.17
N GLN A 260 27.80 -13.38 -8.96
CA GLN A 260 28.91 -12.48 -9.32
C GLN A 260 28.51 -11.52 -10.44
N SER A 261 28.94 -10.27 -10.31
CA SER A 261 28.71 -9.23 -11.31
C SER A 261 29.93 -9.06 -12.21
N TYR A 262 29.71 -9.08 -13.53
CA TYR A 262 30.72 -8.95 -14.56
C TYR A 262 30.52 -7.63 -15.32
N ILE A 263 31.61 -6.93 -15.55
CA ILE A 263 31.68 -5.70 -16.37
C ILE A 263 32.03 -6.09 -17.79
N LEU A 264 31.11 -5.94 -18.73
CA LEU A 264 31.24 -6.36 -20.12
C LEU A 264 31.16 -5.16 -21.06
N PRO A 265 31.92 -5.13 -22.18
CA PRO A 265 31.80 -4.05 -23.16
C PRO A 265 30.35 -3.92 -23.67
N TYR A 266 29.84 -2.70 -23.77
CA TYR A 266 28.56 -2.44 -24.41
C TYR A 266 28.72 -2.48 -25.95
N ASP A 267 27.89 -3.23 -26.63
CA ASP A 267 27.93 -3.43 -28.07
C ASP A 267 27.15 -2.39 -28.89
N GLY A 268 26.47 -1.46 -28.19
CA GLY A 268 25.63 -0.44 -28.80
C GLY A 268 24.16 -0.83 -28.92
N GLU A 269 23.77 -2.09 -28.57
CA GLU A 269 22.40 -2.60 -28.71
C GLU A 269 21.89 -3.26 -27.42
N ASN A 270 22.71 -4.08 -26.76
CA ASN A 270 22.31 -4.91 -25.63
C ASN A 270 22.64 -4.24 -24.29
N GLY A 271 21.82 -3.30 -23.87
CA GLY A 271 21.90 -2.68 -22.53
C GLY A 271 21.34 -3.57 -21.43
N SER A 272 21.67 -3.24 -20.18
CA SER A 272 21.03 -3.84 -19.00
C SER A 272 19.52 -3.57 -19.03
N VAL A 273 18.71 -4.62 -18.83
CA VAL A 273 17.24 -4.55 -18.95
C VAL A 273 16.59 -4.46 -17.57
N TYR A 274 15.61 -3.60 -17.43
CA TYR A 274 14.78 -3.53 -16.24
C TYR A 274 13.29 -3.40 -16.58
N MET A 275 12.45 -3.74 -15.60
CA MET A 275 10.99 -3.63 -15.70
C MET A 275 10.44 -2.83 -14.52
N ALA A 276 9.45 -2.00 -14.78
CA ALA A 276 8.78 -1.18 -13.79
C ALA A 276 7.32 -0.94 -14.17
N THR A 277 6.60 -0.23 -13.33
CA THR A 277 5.26 0.27 -13.60
C THR A 277 5.31 1.77 -13.87
N GLY A 278 4.48 2.24 -14.77
CA GLY A 278 4.16 3.67 -14.95
C GLY A 278 2.67 3.86 -15.12
N PHE A 279 2.23 5.10 -15.12
CA PHE A 279 0.83 5.43 -15.38
C PHE A 279 0.70 6.79 -16.05
N PHE A 280 -0.28 6.92 -16.92
CA PHE A 280 -0.56 8.17 -17.62
C PHE A 280 -1.15 9.23 -16.69
N ILE A 281 -0.66 10.47 -16.83
CA ILE A 281 -1.15 11.67 -16.16
C ILE A 281 -1.58 12.70 -17.22
N GLY A 282 -2.81 13.20 -17.12
CA GLY A 282 -3.35 14.12 -18.12
C GLY A 282 -3.52 13.49 -19.51
N THR A 283 -3.91 14.31 -20.48
CA THR A 283 -4.31 13.89 -21.84
C THR A 283 -3.16 13.79 -22.84
N ASP A 284 -1.99 14.34 -22.53
CA ASP A 284 -0.90 14.56 -23.50
C ASP A 284 0.12 13.42 -23.59
N GLY A 285 -0.17 12.28 -22.95
CA GLY A 285 0.69 11.11 -22.95
C GLY A 285 1.91 11.24 -22.03
N TYR A 286 1.84 12.09 -21.01
CA TYR A 286 2.80 12.09 -19.92
C TYR A 286 2.57 10.89 -19.01
N LEU A 287 3.67 10.30 -18.52
CA LEU A 287 3.66 9.16 -17.61
C LEU A 287 4.43 9.51 -16.34
N ALA A 288 3.88 9.15 -15.21
CA ALA A 288 4.59 9.21 -13.94
C ALA A 288 5.12 7.82 -13.55
N THR A 289 6.29 7.80 -12.95
CA THR A 289 6.97 6.62 -12.37
C THR A 289 7.97 7.07 -11.31
N ASN A 290 8.88 6.19 -10.88
CA ASN A 290 9.95 6.55 -9.95
C ASN A 290 11.20 7.11 -10.64
N ARG A 291 12.01 7.88 -9.87
CA ARG A 291 13.34 8.35 -10.29
C ARG A 291 14.26 7.19 -10.60
N HIS A 292 14.28 6.15 -9.75
CA HIS A 292 15.14 4.98 -9.99
C HIS A 292 14.73 4.16 -11.23
N VAL A 293 13.56 4.41 -11.83
CA VAL A 293 13.17 3.88 -13.14
C VAL A 293 13.78 4.72 -14.27
N ALA A 294 13.91 6.02 -14.08
CA ALA A 294 14.62 6.90 -15.02
C ALA A 294 16.15 6.78 -14.91
N LYS A 295 16.63 6.48 -13.71
CA LYS A 295 18.07 6.39 -13.40
C LYS A 295 18.36 5.14 -12.56
N PRO A 296 18.20 3.94 -13.12
CA PRO A 296 18.34 2.68 -12.39
C PRO A 296 19.71 2.53 -11.73
N TRP A 297 20.76 3.03 -12.37
CA TRP A 297 22.14 2.98 -11.87
C TRP A 297 22.41 3.76 -10.58
N GLU A 298 21.52 4.65 -10.15
CA GLU A 298 21.73 5.45 -8.92
C GLU A 298 21.43 4.66 -7.65
N SER A 299 20.58 3.65 -7.73
CA SER A 299 20.08 2.87 -6.57
C SER A 299 20.42 1.38 -6.65
N GLU A 300 20.90 0.92 -7.79
CA GLU A 300 21.22 -0.50 -7.99
C GLU A 300 22.52 -0.86 -7.26
N THR A 301 22.43 -1.86 -6.37
CA THR A 301 23.56 -2.37 -5.58
C THR A 301 24.03 -3.70 -6.12
N VAL A 302 25.31 -4.03 -5.87
CA VAL A 302 25.96 -5.27 -6.33
C VAL A 302 25.22 -6.52 -5.80
N SER A 303 24.63 -6.43 -4.62
CA SER A 303 23.75 -7.45 -4.05
C SER A 303 22.76 -6.81 -3.08
N ASN A 304 21.70 -7.53 -2.75
CA ASN A 304 20.69 -7.06 -1.79
C ASN A 304 21.24 -6.78 -0.37
N GLU A 305 22.42 -7.29 -0.05
CA GLU A 305 23.10 -7.12 1.25
C GLU A 305 24.24 -6.09 1.20
N SER A 306 24.57 -5.58 0.00
CA SER A 306 25.68 -4.64 -0.21
C SER A 306 25.18 -3.18 -0.18
N SER A 307 25.96 -2.30 0.43
CA SER A 307 25.81 -0.85 0.27
C SER A 307 26.58 -0.28 -0.93
N ILE A 308 27.34 -1.13 -1.65
CA ILE A 308 28.15 -0.73 -2.80
C ILE A 308 27.25 -0.70 -4.03
N THR A 309 27.18 0.45 -4.69
CA THR A 309 26.45 0.55 -5.94
C THR A 309 27.21 -0.09 -7.08
N ILE A 310 26.50 -0.50 -8.13
CA ILE A 310 27.13 -0.99 -9.37
C ILE A 310 28.08 0.06 -9.95
N ARG A 311 27.71 1.32 -9.86
CA ARG A 311 28.56 2.44 -10.29
C ARG A 311 29.88 2.50 -9.51
N ASP A 312 29.84 2.39 -8.18
CA ASP A 312 31.03 2.43 -7.34
C ASP A 312 31.96 1.24 -7.65
N LEU A 313 31.39 0.05 -7.83
CA LEU A 313 32.13 -1.14 -8.26
C LEU A 313 32.84 -0.91 -9.59
N ALA A 314 32.16 -0.34 -10.57
CA ALA A 314 32.70 -0.07 -11.88
C ALA A 314 33.79 1.01 -11.82
N GLU A 315 33.59 2.08 -11.04
CA GLU A 315 34.67 3.09 -10.85
C GLU A 315 35.93 2.45 -10.28
N ASP A 316 35.81 1.61 -9.26
CA ASP A 316 36.97 0.94 -8.64
C ASP A 316 37.62 -0.06 -9.60
N TYR A 317 36.85 -0.76 -10.43
CA TYR A 317 37.36 -1.62 -11.49
C TYR A 317 38.25 -0.84 -12.49
N PHE A 318 37.77 0.28 -13.02
CA PHE A 318 38.52 1.07 -13.98
C PHE A 318 39.71 1.79 -13.33
N LYS A 319 39.60 2.25 -12.08
CA LYS A 319 40.77 2.78 -11.31
C LYS A 319 41.86 1.72 -11.16
N ALA A 320 41.49 0.47 -10.85
CA ALA A 320 42.45 -0.63 -10.76
C ALA A 320 43.12 -0.94 -12.12
N LYS A 321 42.37 -0.91 -13.23
CA LYS A 321 42.92 -1.08 -14.58
C LYS A 321 43.93 0.00 -14.92
N LEU A 322 43.62 1.28 -14.66
CA LEU A 322 44.55 2.40 -14.88
C LEU A 322 45.80 2.31 -13.99
N THR A 323 45.64 1.90 -12.73
CA THR A 323 46.75 1.67 -11.80
C THR A 323 47.69 0.60 -12.36
N LYS A 324 47.16 -0.52 -12.84
CA LYS A 324 47.95 -1.59 -13.45
C LYS A 324 48.66 -1.16 -14.72
N LEU A 325 48.01 -0.35 -15.57
CA LEU A 325 48.68 0.26 -16.76
C LEU A 325 49.83 1.17 -16.36
N TYR A 326 49.67 2.00 -15.33
CA TYR A 326 50.77 2.82 -14.81
C TYR A 326 51.93 1.96 -14.34
N GLU A 327 51.70 0.87 -13.61
CA GLU A 327 52.72 -0.09 -13.17
C GLU A 327 53.43 -0.77 -14.36
N MET A 328 52.74 -0.95 -15.47
CA MET A 328 53.29 -1.48 -16.72
C MET A 328 54.08 -0.42 -17.55
N GLY A 329 54.20 0.81 -17.08
CA GLY A 329 54.96 1.88 -17.70
C GLY A 329 54.16 2.91 -18.50
N TYR A 330 52.85 2.85 -18.48
CA TYR A 330 51.95 3.88 -19.07
C TYR A 330 51.80 5.06 -18.11
N SER A 331 52.87 5.89 -18.03
CA SER A 331 52.92 7.01 -17.05
C SER A 331 51.78 8.01 -17.18
N ASP A 332 51.25 8.16 -18.39
CA ASP A 332 50.16 9.08 -18.70
C ASP A 332 48.82 8.68 -18.03
N ALA A 333 48.69 7.44 -17.55
CA ALA A 333 47.49 6.99 -16.82
C ALA A 333 47.36 7.57 -15.40
N LEU A 334 48.50 7.87 -14.74
CA LEU A 334 48.53 8.27 -13.32
C LEU A 334 47.65 9.48 -12.97
N PRO A 335 47.65 10.60 -13.72
CA PRO A 335 46.85 11.77 -13.39
C PRO A 335 45.33 11.53 -13.46
N TYR A 336 44.92 10.50 -14.17
CA TYR A 336 43.53 10.21 -14.49
C TYR A 336 42.89 9.20 -13.57
N ILE A 337 43.65 8.43 -12.77
CA ILE A 337 43.11 7.42 -11.86
C ILE A 337 42.06 8.04 -10.91
N SER A 338 42.33 9.23 -10.36
CA SER A 338 41.39 9.94 -9.47
C SER A 338 40.24 10.65 -10.21
N GLN A 339 40.30 10.71 -11.54
CA GLN A 339 39.31 11.35 -12.39
C GLN A 339 38.30 10.36 -12.99
N VAL A 340 38.45 9.07 -12.73
CA VAL A 340 37.50 8.04 -13.17
C VAL A 340 36.15 8.32 -12.55
N LYS A 341 35.16 8.49 -13.39
CA LYS A 341 33.75 8.58 -13.06
C LYS A 341 32.96 7.66 -13.96
N VAL A 342 31.93 7.04 -13.39
CA VAL A 342 31.02 6.22 -14.16
C VAL A 342 29.64 6.85 -14.08
N GLU A 343 29.03 7.04 -15.24
CA GLU A 343 27.66 7.54 -15.36
C GLU A 343 26.81 6.54 -16.13
N GLY A 344 25.57 6.36 -15.71
CA GLY A 344 24.61 5.56 -16.44
C GLY A 344 23.95 6.38 -17.56
N VAL A 345 23.67 5.73 -18.65
CA VAL A 345 22.99 6.29 -19.82
C VAL A 345 21.75 5.47 -20.14
N LEU A 346 20.60 6.12 -20.15
CA LEU A 346 19.35 5.50 -20.49
C LEU A 346 19.23 5.35 -22.02
N ASP A 347 19.21 4.12 -22.53
CA ASP A 347 19.17 3.85 -23.96
C ASP A 347 17.75 3.98 -24.50
N ASN A 348 16.86 3.19 -23.94
CA ASN A 348 15.48 3.13 -24.40
C ASN A 348 14.54 2.93 -23.23
N VAL A 349 13.35 3.52 -23.33
CA VAL A 349 12.21 3.21 -22.48
C VAL A 349 11.00 2.99 -23.38
N PHE A 350 10.38 1.84 -23.21
CA PHE A 350 9.15 1.47 -23.88
C PHE A 350 8.06 1.23 -22.86
N VAL A 351 6.83 1.46 -23.25
CA VAL A 351 5.65 1.15 -22.43
C VAL A 351 4.68 0.29 -23.21
N ILE A 352 4.10 -0.68 -22.51
CA ILE A 352 3.04 -1.55 -23.02
C ILE A 352 1.82 -1.35 -22.14
N LYS A 353 0.69 -1.09 -22.76
CA LYS A 353 -0.56 -0.81 -22.06
C LYS A 353 -1.10 -2.08 -21.39
N ASN A 354 -1.70 -1.90 -20.22
CA ASN A 354 -2.44 -2.96 -19.54
C ASN A 354 -3.52 -3.57 -20.44
N GLY A 355 -3.49 -4.89 -20.59
CA GLY A 355 -4.40 -5.64 -21.46
C GLY A 355 -3.93 -5.82 -22.90
N ASP A 356 -2.78 -5.27 -23.29
CA ASP A 356 -2.18 -5.48 -24.61
C ASP A 356 -1.19 -6.65 -24.61
N TYR A 357 -0.89 -7.17 -25.80
CA TYR A 357 0.13 -8.20 -26.00
C TYR A 357 1.54 -7.57 -25.94
N TYR A 358 2.49 -8.37 -25.47
CA TYR A 358 3.91 -8.02 -25.51
C TYR A 358 4.46 -8.19 -26.93
N GLU A 359 4.31 -7.16 -27.73
CA GLU A 359 4.78 -7.09 -29.12
C GLU A 359 5.38 -5.72 -29.40
N ASP A 360 6.36 -5.65 -30.29
CA ASP A 360 6.99 -4.38 -30.68
C ASP A 360 6.01 -3.38 -31.25
N SER A 361 4.95 -3.86 -31.93
CA SER A 361 3.87 -3.03 -32.47
C SER A 361 3.04 -2.33 -31.40
N ASN A 362 2.99 -2.88 -30.18
CA ASN A 362 2.26 -2.35 -29.04
C ASN A 362 3.14 -1.52 -28.10
N ALA A 363 4.46 -1.57 -28.30
CA ALA A 363 5.44 -0.86 -27.49
C ALA A 363 5.57 0.60 -27.93
N ALA A 364 5.17 1.53 -27.07
CA ALA A 364 5.37 2.95 -27.32
C ALA A 364 6.67 3.44 -26.68
N ARG A 365 7.56 4.03 -27.49
CA ARG A 365 8.80 4.62 -27.00
C ARG A 365 8.52 5.89 -26.18
N CYS A 366 9.21 6.05 -25.07
CA CYS A 366 9.11 7.19 -24.17
C CYS A 366 10.44 7.94 -24.05
N ALA A 367 10.37 9.21 -23.68
CA ALA A 367 11.52 10.04 -23.34
C ALA A 367 11.34 10.63 -21.93
N GLU A 368 12.40 10.71 -21.17
CA GLU A 368 12.40 11.41 -19.89
C GLU A 368 12.12 12.91 -20.11
N VAL A 369 11.26 13.48 -19.28
CA VAL A 369 10.90 14.90 -19.30
C VAL A 369 11.42 15.60 -18.05
N ALA A 370 11.25 14.98 -16.89
CA ALA A 370 11.67 15.52 -15.61
C ALA A 370 11.93 14.40 -14.61
N CYS A 371 12.85 14.67 -13.70
CA CYS A 371 13.20 13.76 -12.63
C CYS A 371 13.28 14.50 -11.30
N GLY A 372 12.85 13.89 -10.21
CA GLY A 372 12.98 14.44 -8.86
C GLY A 372 14.43 14.78 -8.54
N PRO A 373 14.71 15.85 -7.78
CA PRO A 373 16.07 16.33 -7.57
C PRO A 373 16.90 15.44 -6.63
N THR A 374 16.28 14.63 -5.79
CA THR A 374 16.95 13.77 -4.80
C THR A 374 16.42 12.34 -4.85
N LEU A 375 17.13 11.40 -4.23
CA LEU A 375 16.70 10.01 -4.12
C LEU A 375 15.44 9.84 -3.26
N GLU A 376 15.22 10.73 -2.29
CA GLU A 376 14.01 10.71 -1.46
C GLU A 376 12.78 11.22 -2.24
N GLU A 377 12.97 12.14 -3.19
CA GLU A 377 11.95 12.56 -4.15
C GLU A 377 11.97 11.62 -5.36
N ASP A 378 11.82 10.32 -5.09
CA ASP A 378 11.93 9.23 -6.06
C ASP A 378 10.75 9.21 -7.05
N ILE A 379 10.66 10.23 -7.88
CA ILE A 379 9.63 10.42 -8.90
C ILE A 379 10.27 10.89 -10.22
N ALA A 380 9.75 10.40 -11.34
CA ALA A 380 10.12 10.84 -12.68
C ALA A 380 8.88 10.98 -13.58
N ILE A 381 8.99 11.79 -14.60
CA ILE A 381 7.99 11.98 -15.63
C ILE A 381 8.62 11.67 -16.99
N PHE A 382 7.97 10.79 -17.73
CA PHE A 382 8.26 10.49 -19.12
C PHE A 382 7.15 11.01 -20.03
N LYS A 383 7.44 11.08 -21.30
CA LYS A 383 6.44 11.37 -22.35
C LYS A 383 6.47 10.29 -23.41
N SER A 384 5.33 9.68 -23.68
CA SER A 384 5.16 8.77 -24.82
C SER A 384 5.26 9.53 -26.14
N LYS A 385 6.03 9.01 -27.09
CA LYS A 385 6.16 9.60 -28.44
C LYS A 385 4.85 9.49 -29.24
N THR A 386 3.99 8.54 -28.91
CA THR A 386 2.68 8.34 -29.55
C THR A 386 1.54 9.06 -28.83
N GLY A 387 1.84 9.79 -27.74
CA GLY A 387 0.83 10.42 -26.89
C GLY A 387 0.06 9.43 -26.03
N LEU A 388 -1.12 9.83 -25.56
CA LEU A 388 -2.02 8.95 -24.81
C LEU A 388 -2.66 7.94 -25.78
N PRO A 389 -2.56 6.61 -25.53
CA PRO A 389 -3.19 5.62 -26.39
C PRO A 389 -4.72 5.77 -26.43
N ALA A 390 -5.32 5.42 -27.56
CA ALA A 390 -6.77 5.42 -27.68
C ALA A 390 -7.42 4.53 -26.60
N ASN A 391 -8.47 5.04 -25.97
CA ASN A 391 -9.19 4.38 -24.85
C ASN A 391 -8.36 4.12 -23.58
N ALA A 392 -7.16 4.69 -23.45
CA ALA A 392 -6.44 4.67 -22.19
C ALA A 392 -7.04 5.72 -21.23
N ALA A 393 -7.21 5.34 -19.97
CA ALA A 393 -7.48 6.29 -18.90
C ALA A 393 -6.20 7.06 -18.55
N TYR A 394 -6.35 8.11 -17.78
CA TYR A 394 -5.25 8.85 -17.17
C TYR A 394 -5.64 9.32 -15.76
N VAL A 395 -4.67 9.63 -14.95
CA VAL A 395 -4.89 10.27 -13.66
C VAL A 395 -5.00 11.77 -13.89
N PRO A 396 -6.18 12.39 -13.66
CA PRO A 396 -6.35 13.82 -13.80
C PRO A 396 -5.46 14.59 -12.83
N MET A 397 -4.84 15.68 -13.28
CA MET A 397 -3.88 16.43 -12.43
C MET A 397 -4.54 17.02 -11.19
N GLU A 398 -5.83 17.37 -11.26
CA GLU A 398 -6.61 17.84 -10.11
C GLU A 398 -6.86 16.77 -9.05
N ARG A 399 -6.58 15.49 -9.35
CA ARG A 399 -6.65 14.37 -8.40
C ARG A 399 -5.30 14.00 -7.80
N ILE A 400 -4.23 14.69 -8.19
CA ILE A 400 -2.89 14.48 -7.64
C ILE A 400 -2.72 15.35 -6.40
N ALA A 401 -2.26 14.77 -5.30
CA ALA A 401 -1.97 15.46 -4.02
C ALA A 401 -3.17 16.21 -3.41
N LYS A 402 -4.40 15.78 -3.70
CA LYS A 402 -5.60 16.45 -3.22
C LYS A 402 -5.89 16.23 -1.73
N GLN A 403 -5.44 15.12 -1.19
CA GLN A 403 -5.66 14.75 0.22
C GLN A 403 -4.36 14.33 0.89
N LYS A 404 -4.26 14.61 2.19
CA LYS A 404 -3.18 14.10 3.03
C LYS A 404 -3.40 12.63 3.32
N VAL A 405 -2.30 11.91 3.40
CA VAL A 405 -2.29 10.51 3.82
C VAL A 405 -2.48 10.41 5.33
N GLU A 406 -3.45 9.60 5.74
CA GLU A 406 -3.76 9.38 7.16
C GLU A 406 -3.64 7.88 7.49
N PRO A 407 -3.16 7.52 8.71
CA PRO A 407 -3.13 6.14 9.14
C PRO A 407 -4.52 5.49 9.08
N LEU A 408 -4.57 4.20 8.73
CA LEU A 408 -5.78 3.40 8.56
C LEU A 408 -6.64 3.74 7.33
N GLN A 409 -6.24 4.71 6.54
CA GLN A 409 -6.89 5.00 5.26
C GLN A 409 -6.70 3.81 4.32
N THR A 410 -7.79 3.33 3.71
CA THR A 410 -7.73 2.29 2.69
C THR A 410 -7.20 2.86 1.39
N VAL A 411 -6.29 2.14 0.76
CA VAL A 411 -5.69 2.50 -0.53
C VAL A 411 -5.74 1.34 -1.51
N VAL A 412 -5.72 1.66 -2.79
CA VAL A 412 -5.68 0.70 -3.90
C VAL A 412 -4.47 1.01 -4.75
N THR A 413 -3.66 0.00 -5.05
CA THR A 413 -2.53 0.11 -5.98
C THR A 413 -2.72 -0.83 -7.16
N ILE A 414 -2.28 -0.38 -8.35
CA ILE A 414 -2.40 -1.10 -9.62
C ILE A 414 -1.03 -1.09 -10.27
N GLY A 415 -0.49 -2.26 -10.63
CA GLY A 415 0.85 -2.32 -11.21
C GLY A 415 1.27 -3.70 -11.67
N PHE A 416 2.53 -3.83 -12.07
CA PHE A 416 3.12 -5.04 -12.61
C PHE A 416 4.20 -5.62 -11.66
N PRO A 417 3.83 -6.13 -10.46
CA PRO A 417 4.79 -6.82 -9.60
C PRO A 417 5.35 -8.03 -10.34
N TYR A 418 6.68 -8.23 -10.26
CA TYR A 418 7.45 -9.20 -11.05
C TYR A 418 7.48 -8.95 -12.57
N GLY A 419 7.01 -7.79 -13.06
CA GLY A 419 6.99 -7.49 -14.48
C GLY A 419 6.25 -8.60 -15.26
N LEU A 420 6.95 -9.27 -16.17
CA LEU A 420 6.41 -10.42 -16.93
C LEU A 420 6.48 -11.76 -16.16
N GLY A 421 7.18 -11.82 -15.03
CA GLY A 421 7.43 -13.08 -14.31
C GLY A 421 6.17 -13.77 -13.76
N LEU A 422 5.12 -13.02 -13.45
CA LEU A 422 3.83 -13.58 -13.04
C LEU A 422 2.90 -13.94 -14.20
N GLN A 423 3.25 -13.54 -15.42
CA GLN A 423 2.44 -13.77 -16.61
C GLN A 423 2.83 -15.11 -17.24
N LYS A 424 2.10 -16.18 -16.90
CA LYS A 424 2.29 -17.45 -17.61
C LYS A 424 2.00 -17.24 -19.09
N ASP A 425 2.97 -17.64 -19.94
CA ASP A 425 2.82 -17.57 -21.39
C ASP A 425 2.52 -16.12 -21.90
N TRP A 426 3.25 -15.13 -21.36
CA TRP A 426 3.13 -13.72 -21.76
C TRP A 426 3.36 -13.47 -23.26
N LYS A 427 4.04 -14.42 -23.96
CA LYS A 427 4.25 -14.36 -25.41
C LYS A 427 2.97 -14.52 -26.22
N ASN A 428 1.98 -15.23 -25.65
CA ASN A 428 0.73 -15.59 -26.34
C ASN A 428 -0.52 -14.97 -25.68
N ASN A 429 -0.37 -14.27 -24.55
CA ASN A 429 -1.48 -13.69 -23.81
C ASN A 429 -1.24 -12.20 -23.52
N PRO A 430 -2.33 -11.41 -23.45
CA PRO A 430 -2.23 -10.02 -22.99
C PRO A 430 -1.66 -9.94 -21.57
N ILE A 431 -0.88 -8.90 -21.30
CA ILE A 431 -0.32 -8.65 -19.98
C ILE A 431 -1.31 -7.82 -19.15
N TYR A 432 -1.52 -8.23 -17.90
CA TYR A 432 -2.44 -7.56 -16.99
C TYR A 432 -1.76 -7.09 -15.73
N ALA A 433 -2.08 -5.86 -15.32
CA ALA A 433 -1.65 -5.31 -14.04
C ALA A 433 -2.38 -6.03 -12.88
N ASN A 434 -1.68 -6.22 -11.78
CA ASN A 434 -2.26 -6.70 -10.53
C ASN A 434 -2.87 -5.55 -9.76
N VAL A 435 -3.98 -5.82 -9.09
CA VAL A 435 -4.70 -4.88 -8.24
C VAL A 435 -4.66 -5.35 -6.81
N VAL A 436 -4.19 -4.50 -5.92
CA VAL A 436 -4.08 -4.81 -4.51
C VAL A 436 -4.68 -3.67 -3.70
N ASN A 437 -5.47 -4.00 -2.68
CA ASN A 437 -5.89 -3.04 -1.67
C ASN A 437 -5.09 -3.23 -0.38
N GLY A 438 -4.85 -2.12 0.30
CA GLY A 438 -4.13 -2.10 1.57
C GLY A 438 -4.62 -0.98 2.48
N SER A 439 -3.97 -0.83 3.61
CA SER A 439 -4.24 0.25 4.56
C SER A 439 -2.94 0.97 4.88
N ILE A 440 -2.98 2.30 4.91
CA ILE A 440 -1.83 3.10 5.33
C ILE A 440 -1.51 2.77 6.78
N SER A 441 -0.27 2.36 7.03
CA SER A 441 0.20 2.00 8.37
C SER A 441 0.70 3.24 9.11
N LYS A 442 1.47 4.08 8.46
CA LYS A 442 1.90 5.40 8.97
C LYS A 442 2.48 6.29 7.87
N SER A 443 2.48 7.60 8.07
CA SER A 443 3.37 8.52 7.36
C SER A 443 4.78 8.38 7.93
N ILE A 444 5.78 8.13 7.07
CA ILE A 444 7.17 7.94 7.49
C ILE A 444 7.80 9.30 7.81
N ASP A 445 7.79 10.19 6.82
CA ASP A 445 8.39 11.52 6.88
C ASP A 445 7.67 12.48 5.91
N LYS A 446 8.35 13.54 5.51
CA LYS A 446 7.83 14.48 4.50
C LYS A 446 7.75 13.90 3.09
N PHE A 447 8.50 12.83 2.78
CA PHE A 447 8.58 12.25 1.43
C PHE A 447 7.67 11.04 1.24
N ALA A 448 7.61 10.15 2.23
CA ALA A 448 7.03 8.82 2.08
C ALA A 448 6.00 8.46 3.15
N PHE A 449 5.19 7.47 2.83
CA PHE A 449 4.36 6.73 3.77
C PHE A 449 4.50 5.22 3.53
N CYS A 450 4.09 4.41 4.50
CA CYS A 450 4.01 2.97 4.29
C CYS A 450 2.58 2.46 4.45
N PHE A 451 2.28 1.40 3.71
CA PHE A 451 1.01 0.69 3.76
C PHE A 451 1.23 -0.82 3.67
N ASN A 452 0.27 -1.60 4.14
CA ASN A 452 0.32 -3.05 4.06
C ASN A 452 -0.27 -3.51 2.72
N ALA A 453 0.56 -4.05 1.86
CA ALA A 453 0.14 -4.68 0.61
C ALA A 453 1.20 -5.68 0.17
N PRO A 454 0.83 -6.78 -0.51
CA PRO A 454 1.81 -7.58 -1.22
C PRO A 454 2.40 -6.74 -2.35
N SER A 455 3.73 -6.64 -2.37
CA SER A 455 4.47 -5.95 -3.42
C SER A 455 5.78 -6.67 -3.69
N TYR A 456 6.24 -6.60 -4.94
CA TYR A 456 7.43 -7.27 -5.42
C TYR A 456 8.16 -6.37 -6.44
N GLN A 457 9.36 -6.79 -6.84
CA GLN A 457 10.12 -6.13 -7.90
C GLN A 457 9.25 -5.94 -9.15
N GLY A 458 9.33 -4.77 -9.80
CA GLY A 458 8.44 -4.37 -10.90
C GLY A 458 7.22 -3.55 -10.47
N ALA A 459 6.84 -3.57 -9.17
CA ALA A 459 5.78 -2.71 -8.65
C ALA A 459 6.20 -1.24 -8.50
N SER A 460 7.50 -0.93 -8.56
CA SER A 460 8.00 0.45 -8.57
C SER A 460 7.33 1.27 -9.66
N GLY A 461 6.85 2.47 -9.31
CA GLY A 461 6.07 3.33 -10.20
C GLY A 461 4.57 3.09 -10.19
N SER A 462 4.07 2.08 -9.45
CA SER A 462 2.62 1.83 -9.34
C SER A 462 1.91 2.97 -8.62
N PRO A 463 0.80 3.49 -9.17
CA PRO A 463 -0.01 4.50 -8.50
C PRO A 463 -0.71 3.92 -7.27
N VAL A 464 -0.84 4.75 -6.23
CA VAL A 464 -1.59 4.45 -5.01
C VAL A 464 -2.75 5.44 -4.89
N PHE A 465 -3.96 4.93 -4.92
CA PHE A 465 -5.19 5.74 -4.87
C PHE A 465 -5.91 5.59 -3.53
N ASP A 466 -6.52 6.67 -3.07
CA ASP A 466 -7.52 6.60 -2.00
C ASP A 466 -8.89 6.14 -2.55
N LEU A 467 -9.87 5.91 -1.66
CA LEU A 467 -11.21 5.52 -2.07
C LEU A 467 -12.04 6.68 -2.67
N HIS A 468 -11.51 7.89 -2.75
CA HIS A 468 -12.12 9.00 -3.50
C HIS A 468 -11.58 9.07 -4.95
N GLY A 469 -10.64 8.19 -5.31
CA GLY A 469 -9.98 8.16 -6.61
C GLY A 469 -8.90 9.22 -6.76
N ASN A 470 -8.37 9.74 -5.67
CA ASN A 470 -7.22 10.64 -5.72
C ASN A 470 -5.93 9.84 -5.64
N LEU A 471 -4.93 10.26 -6.39
CA LEU A 471 -3.58 9.75 -6.27
C LEU A 471 -2.95 10.29 -4.99
N VAL A 472 -2.60 9.39 -4.08
CA VAL A 472 -1.97 9.74 -2.79
C VAL A 472 -0.49 9.41 -2.74
N GLY A 473 -0.01 8.52 -3.62
CA GLY A 473 1.42 8.18 -3.71
C GLY A 473 1.78 7.32 -4.90
N ILE A 474 3.06 7.01 -5.00
CA ILE A 474 3.67 6.15 -6.01
C ILE A 474 4.54 5.14 -5.28
N VAL A 475 4.33 3.85 -5.51
CA VAL A 475 5.12 2.76 -4.90
C VAL A 475 6.59 2.91 -5.31
N HIS A 476 7.51 2.87 -4.32
CA HIS A 476 8.93 3.04 -4.63
C HIS A 476 9.83 1.94 -4.06
N ALA A 477 9.46 1.33 -2.94
CA ALA A 477 10.28 0.31 -2.31
C ALA A 477 9.44 -0.68 -1.50
N LYS A 478 10.02 -1.84 -1.22
CA LYS A 478 9.48 -2.86 -0.31
C LYS A 478 10.46 -3.08 0.83
N MET A 479 9.96 -3.17 2.06
CA MET A 479 10.74 -3.69 3.17
C MET A 479 10.75 -5.21 3.07
N GLN A 480 11.93 -5.80 2.89
CA GLN A 480 12.08 -7.26 2.80
C GLN A 480 11.44 -7.92 4.03
N GLU A 481 10.71 -9.00 3.80
CA GLU A 481 10.07 -9.87 4.82
C GLU A 481 9.00 -9.21 5.73
N SER A 482 8.64 -7.94 5.53
CA SER A 482 7.75 -7.23 6.46
C SER A 482 6.29 -7.13 6.01
N GLY A 483 5.98 -7.36 4.72
CA GLY A 483 4.66 -7.11 4.15
C GLY A 483 4.28 -5.62 4.06
N PHE A 484 5.22 -4.70 4.35
CA PHE A 484 5.05 -3.26 4.17
C PHE A 484 5.64 -2.78 2.86
N VAL A 485 4.94 -1.86 2.23
CA VAL A 485 5.32 -1.19 0.98
C VAL A 485 5.47 0.29 1.27
N PHE A 486 6.52 0.90 0.74
CA PHE A 486 6.72 2.33 0.80
C PHE A 486 6.22 2.99 -0.48
N ALA A 487 5.60 4.14 -0.33
CA ALA A 487 5.19 4.99 -1.44
C ALA A 487 5.65 6.43 -1.21
N VAL A 488 6.19 7.05 -2.25
CA VAL A 488 6.46 8.48 -2.28
C VAL A 488 5.13 9.23 -2.37
N LYS A 489 4.96 10.27 -1.57
CA LYS A 489 3.73 11.07 -1.55
C LYS A 489 3.52 11.79 -2.88
N SER A 490 2.30 11.79 -3.38
CA SER A 490 1.94 12.41 -4.65
C SER A 490 2.15 13.94 -4.71
N GLU A 491 2.36 14.60 -3.55
CA GLU A 491 2.74 16.01 -3.47
C GLU A 491 4.02 16.31 -4.23
N HIS A 492 4.99 15.37 -4.24
CA HIS A 492 6.25 15.51 -4.97
C HIS A 492 6.03 15.42 -6.49
N LEU A 493 5.10 14.56 -6.95
CA LEU A 493 4.71 14.53 -8.36
C LEU A 493 4.04 15.85 -8.77
N SER A 494 3.14 16.39 -7.95
CA SER A 494 2.50 17.68 -8.22
C SER A 494 3.52 18.82 -8.36
N LYS A 495 4.54 18.86 -7.49
CA LYS A 495 5.65 19.82 -7.59
C LYS A 495 6.47 19.61 -8.87
N LEU A 496 6.80 18.37 -9.20
CA LEU A 496 7.59 18.05 -10.39
C LEU A 496 6.85 18.46 -11.67
N ILE A 497 5.53 18.21 -11.76
CA ILE A 497 4.66 18.66 -12.85
C ILE A 497 4.75 20.19 -13.02
N GLN A 498 4.62 20.94 -11.90
CA GLN A 498 4.71 22.41 -11.92
C GLN A 498 6.09 22.89 -12.36
N THR A 499 7.16 22.30 -11.81
CA THR A 499 8.55 22.69 -12.14
C THR A 499 8.89 22.38 -13.59
N ALA A 500 8.36 21.29 -14.15
CA ALA A 500 8.54 20.90 -15.56
C ALA A 500 7.66 21.73 -16.51
N GLY A 501 6.82 22.63 -16.01
CA GLY A 501 5.94 23.45 -16.84
C GLY A 501 4.85 22.66 -17.57
N ILE A 502 4.50 21.48 -17.04
CA ILE A 502 3.47 20.63 -17.64
C ILE A 502 2.10 21.20 -17.26
N THR A 503 1.36 21.67 -18.23
CA THR A 503 -0.01 22.18 -18.07
C THR A 503 -0.97 21.26 -18.78
N GLN A 504 -2.13 21.03 -18.19
CA GLN A 504 -3.22 20.33 -18.86
C GLN A 504 -3.82 21.28 -19.91
N GLN A 505 -3.83 20.87 -21.16
CA GLN A 505 -4.57 21.55 -22.22
C GLN A 505 -6.05 21.14 -22.21
#